data_77f73570fd1f679524a8c36cbdc8a844
#
_entry.id   77f73570fd1f679524a8c36cbdc8a844
#
_cell.length_a   1.000
_cell.length_b   1.000
_cell.length_c   1.000
_cell.angle_alpha   90.00
_cell.angle_beta   90.00
_cell.angle_gamma   90.00
#
_symmetry.space_group_name_H-M   'P 1'
#
loop_
_entity.id
_entity.type
_entity.pdbx_description
1 polymer ?
#
loop_
_entity_poly.entity_id
_entity_poly.type
_entity_poly.pdbx_seq_one_letter_code
_entity_poly.pdbx_strand_id
1 'polypeptide(L)'
;QWNEKAGHTEWTNGPNKPLTAEDYDEQVVPYVALWEGEKKRLEAEAAAAEAEYNSLDNVKARKLASIDAETSAAIMAGFECLATPPDTGTPELLHFSYDEFDQQNFADAALSMQLATASAGVIPTTTPWNAYRNHTADSKGDLVILQLTAETFLPIYAAALNHKATKMAEGGQRKAAVATAQTVEEVDAI
;
A
#
# COMPACT_ATOMS: atom_id res chain seq x y z
N GLN A 1 -22.40 30.27 32.60
CA GLN A 1 -22.95 28.90 32.68
C GLN A 1 -24.30 28.87 31.95
N TRP A 2 -24.59 27.78 31.23
CA TRP A 2 -25.88 27.60 30.56
C TRP A 2 -26.99 27.34 31.61
N ASN A 3 -28.06 28.11 31.56
CA ASN A 3 -29.22 27.89 32.41
C ASN A 3 -30.33 27.21 31.58
N GLU A 4 -30.50 25.90 31.74
CA GLU A 4 -31.52 25.12 30.98
C GLU A 4 -32.95 25.57 31.25
N LYS A 5 -33.25 26.09 32.46
CA LYS A 5 -34.61 26.57 32.80
C LYS A 5 -34.92 27.92 32.20
N ALA A 6 -33.91 28.77 32.00
CA ALA A 6 -34.07 30.12 31.41
C ALA A 6 -33.89 30.09 29.88
N GLY A 7 -33.30 29.04 29.34
CA GLY A 7 -33.05 28.90 27.90
C GLY A 7 -32.02 29.87 27.31
N HIS A 8 -31.18 30.45 28.20
CA HIS A 8 -30.12 31.40 27.80
C HIS A 8 -28.85 31.24 28.67
N THR A 9 -27.74 31.75 28.20
CA THR A 9 -26.49 31.77 28.95
C THR A 9 -26.54 32.88 29.98
N GLU A 10 -26.42 32.51 31.27
CA GLU A 10 -26.24 33.49 32.35
C GLU A 10 -24.76 33.67 32.62
N TRP A 11 -24.31 34.91 32.54
CA TRP A 11 -22.96 35.31 32.91
C TRP A 11 -22.95 35.83 34.33
N THR A 12 -22.04 35.32 35.14
CA THR A 12 -21.93 35.75 36.56
C THR A 12 -20.54 36.32 36.82
N ASN A 13 -20.53 37.44 37.55
CA ASN A 13 -19.31 38.08 38.05
C ASN A 13 -18.99 37.51 39.46
N GLY A 14 -18.29 36.39 39.48
CA GLY A 14 -18.04 35.62 40.69
C GLY A 14 -19.20 34.67 41.05
N PRO A 15 -19.13 33.95 42.15
CA PRO A 15 -20.12 32.94 42.52
C PRO A 15 -21.49 33.58 42.73
N ASN A 16 -22.41 33.44 41.81
CA ASN A 16 -23.84 33.80 41.87
C ASN A 16 -24.21 35.28 41.62
N LYS A 17 -23.34 36.12 41.08
CA LYS A 17 -23.74 37.46 40.68
C LYS A 17 -23.88 37.56 39.17
N PRO A 18 -25.07 37.89 38.65
CA PRO A 18 -25.25 38.12 37.21
C PRO A 18 -24.36 39.27 36.72
N LEU A 19 -23.75 39.14 35.54
CA LEU A 19 -23.07 40.25 34.89
C LEU A 19 -24.09 41.30 34.47
N THR A 20 -23.78 42.55 34.70
CA THR A 20 -24.54 43.68 34.15
C THR A 20 -24.22 43.81 32.64
N ALA A 21 -25.03 44.59 31.90
CA ALA A 21 -24.72 44.86 30.50
C ALA A 21 -23.36 45.56 30.32
N GLU A 22 -23.01 46.45 31.28
CA GLU A 22 -21.71 47.14 31.31
C GLU A 22 -20.54 46.18 31.55
N ASP A 23 -20.67 45.27 32.51
CA ASP A 23 -19.70 44.22 32.78
C ASP A 23 -19.52 43.29 31.53
N TYR A 24 -20.61 43.02 30.81
CA TYR A 24 -20.56 42.23 29.60
C TYR A 24 -19.76 42.92 28.47
N ASP A 25 -20.04 44.22 28.26
CA ASP A 25 -19.35 45.00 27.23
C ASP A 25 -17.86 45.18 27.56
N GLU A 26 -17.49 45.35 28.81
CA GLU A 26 -16.09 45.48 29.20
C GLU A 26 -15.33 44.15 29.26
N GLN A 27 -15.96 43.08 29.74
CA GLN A 27 -15.27 41.82 30.07
C GLN A 27 -15.47 40.72 28.99
N VAL A 28 -16.52 40.77 28.20
CA VAL A 28 -16.86 39.69 27.26
C VAL A 28 -16.65 40.12 25.82
N VAL A 29 -17.15 41.28 25.42
CA VAL A 29 -17.10 41.74 24.01
C VAL A 29 -15.68 41.78 23.44
N PRO A 30 -14.63 42.24 24.14
CA PRO A 30 -13.26 42.20 23.61
C PRO A 30 -12.75 40.78 23.36
N TYR A 31 -13.12 39.81 24.21
CA TYR A 31 -12.71 38.42 24.03
C TYR A 31 -13.47 37.72 22.91
N VAL A 32 -14.74 38.09 22.67
CA VAL A 32 -15.50 37.59 21.51
C VAL A 32 -14.84 38.02 20.23
N ALA A 33 -14.46 39.30 20.11
CA ALA A 33 -13.75 39.80 18.93
C ALA A 33 -12.39 39.08 18.68
N LEU A 34 -11.63 38.87 19.77
CA LEU A 34 -10.38 38.11 19.70
C LEU A 34 -10.62 36.65 19.26
N TRP A 35 -11.63 36.00 19.83
CA TRP A 35 -12.00 34.63 19.48
C TRP A 35 -12.47 34.51 18.03
N GLU A 36 -13.29 35.45 17.55
CA GLU A 36 -13.72 35.48 16.14
C GLU A 36 -12.53 35.69 15.17
N GLY A 37 -11.58 36.54 15.55
CA GLY A 37 -10.33 36.72 14.82
C GLY A 37 -9.51 35.44 14.73
N GLU A 38 -9.33 34.76 15.87
CA GLU A 38 -8.60 33.51 15.94
C GLU A 38 -9.30 32.38 15.18
N LYS A 39 -10.62 32.27 15.27
CA LYS A 39 -11.42 31.32 14.49
C LYS A 39 -11.23 31.53 13.00
N LYS A 40 -11.30 32.79 12.52
CA LYS A 40 -11.04 33.13 11.12
C LYS A 40 -9.63 32.73 10.67
N ARG A 41 -8.63 32.96 11.53
CA ARG A 41 -7.25 32.57 11.23
C ARG A 41 -7.13 31.07 11.08
N LEU A 42 -7.70 30.29 12.01
CA LEU A 42 -7.68 28.82 11.98
C LEU A 42 -8.45 28.26 10.77
N GLU A 43 -9.59 28.85 10.44
CA GLU A 43 -10.35 28.46 9.23
C GLU A 43 -9.56 28.74 7.94
N ALA A 44 -8.87 29.88 7.88
CA ALA A 44 -8.01 30.21 6.73
C ALA A 44 -6.80 29.26 6.63
N GLU A 45 -6.16 28.93 7.73
CA GLU A 45 -5.06 27.96 7.77
C GLU A 45 -5.52 26.56 7.36
N ALA A 46 -6.68 26.11 7.85
CA ALA A 46 -7.26 24.83 7.45
C ALA A 46 -7.58 24.78 5.96
N ALA A 47 -8.18 25.84 5.42
CA ALA A 47 -8.48 25.95 3.98
C ALA A 47 -7.20 25.97 3.12
N ALA A 48 -6.16 26.65 3.58
CA ALA A 48 -4.86 26.66 2.88
C ALA A 48 -4.19 25.28 2.91
N ALA A 49 -4.22 24.60 4.05
CA ALA A 49 -3.68 23.24 4.18
C ALA A 49 -4.45 22.23 3.31
N GLU A 50 -5.77 22.35 3.24
CA GLU A 50 -6.61 21.53 2.35
C GLU A 50 -6.31 21.79 0.87
N ALA A 51 -6.16 23.07 0.48
CA ALA A 51 -5.81 23.45 -0.89
C ALA A 51 -4.41 22.92 -1.28
N GLU A 52 -3.44 23.00 -0.38
CA GLU A 52 -2.10 22.42 -0.58
C GLU A 52 -2.16 20.89 -0.69
N TYR A 53 -2.88 20.22 0.21
CA TYR A 53 -3.07 18.78 0.17
C TYR A 53 -3.68 18.29 -1.15
N ASN A 54 -4.64 19.05 -1.70
CA ASN A 54 -5.33 18.77 -2.96
C ASN A 54 -4.65 19.40 -4.19
N SER A 55 -3.48 20.01 -4.03
CA SER A 55 -2.71 20.50 -5.18
C SER A 55 -2.33 19.37 -6.12
N LEU A 56 -2.25 19.64 -7.41
CA LEU A 56 -1.94 18.64 -8.44
C LEU A 56 -0.63 17.90 -8.13
N ASP A 57 0.39 18.62 -7.66
CA ASP A 57 1.69 18.03 -7.32
C ASP A 57 1.59 17.04 -6.16
N ASN A 58 0.86 17.38 -5.10
CA ASN A 58 0.65 16.52 -3.95
C ASN A 58 -0.24 15.30 -4.30
N VAL A 59 -1.25 15.48 -5.13
CA VAL A 59 -2.08 14.37 -5.64
C VAL A 59 -1.23 13.42 -6.49
N LYS A 60 -0.41 13.95 -7.41
CA LYS A 60 0.54 13.14 -8.19
C LYS A 60 1.51 12.37 -7.30
N ALA A 61 2.09 13.02 -6.30
CA ALA A 61 3.04 12.36 -5.39
C ALA A 61 2.39 11.19 -4.64
N ARG A 62 1.18 11.37 -4.12
CA ARG A 62 0.42 10.30 -3.46
C ARG A 62 0.06 9.16 -4.42
N LYS A 63 -0.36 9.49 -5.64
CA LYS A 63 -0.68 8.48 -6.67
C LYS A 63 0.54 7.67 -7.07
N LEU A 64 1.71 8.29 -7.24
CA LEU A 64 2.97 7.60 -7.52
C LEU A 64 3.34 6.63 -6.40
N ALA A 65 3.22 7.06 -5.14
CA ALA A 65 3.47 6.18 -3.99
C ALA A 65 2.48 5.00 -3.92
N SER A 66 1.19 5.23 -4.24
CA SER A 66 0.17 4.17 -4.34
C SER A 66 0.53 3.17 -5.44
N ILE A 67 0.92 3.63 -6.63
CA ILE A 67 1.32 2.77 -7.75
C ILE A 67 2.55 1.93 -7.38
N ASP A 68 3.53 2.49 -6.66
CA ASP A 68 4.71 1.75 -6.21
C ASP A 68 4.32 0.66 -5.20
N ALA A 69 3.45 0.98 -4.25
CA ALA A 69 2.95 0.02 -3.27
C ALA A 69 2.13 -1.10 -3.94
N GLU A 70 1.22 -0.76 -4.84
CA GLU A 70 0.40 -1.70 -5.59
C GLU A 70 1.25 -2.60 -6.50
N THR A 71 2.26 -2.03 -7.17
CA THR A 71 3.20 -2.79 -8.01
C THR A 71 4.00 -3.78 -7.18
N SER A 72 4.52 -3.35 -6.03
CA SER A 72 5.24 -4.21 -5.10
C SER A 72 4.34 -5.34 -4.58
N ALA A 73 3.12 -5.01 -4.15
CA ALA A 73 2.14 -5.99 -3.69
C ALA A 73 1.79 -7.01 -4.80
N ALA A 74 1.61 -6.55 -6.04
CA ALA A 74 1.30 -7.41 -7.18
C ALA A 74 2.47 -8.36 -7.53
N ILE A 75 3.72 -7.92 -7.38
CA ILE A 75 4.89 -8.78 -7.52
C ILE A 75 4.91 -9.84 -6.43
N MET A 76 4.74 -9.42 -5.18
CA MET A 76 4.80 -10.30 -4.00
C MET A 76 3.61 -11.25 -3.88
N ALA A 77 2.51 -10.97 -4.56
CA ALA A 77 1.35 -11.88 -4.61
C ALA A 77 1.69 -13.25 -5.23
N GLY A 78 2.82 -13.36 -5.94
CA GLY A 78 3.24 -14.59 -6.57
C GLY A 78 2.67 -14.77 -7.98
N PHE A 79 2.88 -15.93 -8.56
CA PHE A 79 2.52 -16.23 -9.94
C PHE A 79 2.09 -17.67 -10.11
N GLU A 80 1.38 -17.95 -11.19
CA GLU A 80 1.00 -19.30 -11.58
C GLU A 80 1.92 -19.84 -12.69
N CYS A 81 2.30 -21.10 -12.58
CA CYS A 81 3.09 -21.81 -13.57
C CYS A 81 2.72 -23.29 -13.61
N LEU A 82 2.83 -23.89 -14.79
CA LEU A 82 2.70 -25.34 -14.94
C LEU A 82 3.92 -26.05 -14.33
N ALA A 83 3.66 -27.01 -13.46
CA ALA A 83 4.67 -27.88 -12.90
C ALA A 83 4.10 -29.27 -12.72
N THR A 84 4.97 -30.29 -12.57
CA THR A 84 4.54 -31.69 -12.42
C THR A 84 4.74 -32.12 -10.98
N PRO A 85 3.66 -32.19 -10.17
CA PRO A 85 3.75 -32.71 -8.81
C PRO A 85 4.12 -34.20 -8.77
N PRO A 86 4.89 -34.65 -7.78
CA PRO A 86 5.30 -36.04 -7.68
C PRO A 86 4.15 -37.00 -7.33
N ASP A 87 3.08 -36.50 -6.72
CA ASP A 87 1.90 -37.27 -6.33
C ASP A 87 0.96 -37.59 -7.51
N THR A 88 0.87 -36.69 -8.51
CA THR A 88 0.02 -36.88 -9.69
C THR A 88 0.80 -37.32 -10.92
N GLY A 89 2.05 -36.92 -11.03
CA GLY A 89 2.90 -37.18 -12.18
C GLY A 89 2.45 -36.51 -13.48
N THR A 90 1.47 -35.60 -13.40
CA THR A 90 0.92 -34.86 -14.56
C THR A 90 1.08 -33.34 -14.37
N PRO A 91 1.34 -32.58 -15.43
CA PRO A 91 1.45 -31.11 -15.32
C PRO A 91 0.16 -30.48 -14.80
N GLU A 92 0.28 -29.66 -13.80
CA GLU A 92 -0.80 -28.90 -13.16
C GLU A 92 -0.41 -27.41 -13.08
N LEU A 93 -1.40 -26.53 -13.10
CA LEU A 93 -1.19 -25.11 -12.82
C LEU A 93 -1.08 -24.93 -11.29
N LEU A 94 0.08 -24.50 -10.84
CA LEU A 94 0.38 -24.30 -9.42
C LEU A 94 0.74 -22.84 -9.16
N HIS A 95 0.38 -22.37 -7.99
CA HIS A 95 0.80 -21.06 -7.47
C HIS A 95 2.16 -21.14 -6.79
N PHE A 96 3.02 -20.19 -7.10
CA PHE A 96 4.34 -20.00 -6.51
C PHE A 96 4.37 -18.67 -5.76
N SER A 97 4.73 -18.69 -4.48
CA SER A 97 5.01 -17.47 -3.72
C SER A 97 6.19 -16.73 -4.34
N TYR A 98 6.19 -15.40 -4.25
CA TYR A 98 7.25 -14.58 -4.82
C TYR A 98 7.52 -13.31 -4.00
N ASP A 99 7.48 -13.43 -2.67
CA ASP A 99 7.91 -12.37 -1.77
C ASP A 99 9.42 -12.10 -1.87
N GLU A 100 9.95 -11.16 -1.12
CA GLU A 100 11.37 -10.79 -1.19
C GLU A 100 12.29 -11.96 -0.85
N PHE A 101 11.88 -12.81 0.10
CA PHE A 101 12.64 -14.00 0.48
C PHE A 101 12.60 -15.06 -0.62
N ASP A 102 11.43 -15.27 -1.22
CA ASP A 102 11.27 -16.20 -2.35
C ASP A 102 12.06 -15.74 -3.59
N GLN A 103 12.10 -14.42 -3.88
CA GLN A 103 12.92 -13.89 -4.97
C GLN A 103 14.40 -14.21 -4.78
N GLN A 104 14.91 -14.11 -3.54
CA GLN A 104 16.28 -14.50 -3.22
C GLN A 104 16.48 -16.03 -3.37
N ASN A 105 15.55 -16.84 -2.86
CA ASN A 105 15.59 -18.29 -3.00
C ASN A 105 15.61 -18.74 -4.47
N PHE A 106 14.84 -18.08 -5.35
CA PHE A 106 14.88 -18.36 -6.78
C PHE A 106 16.25 -18.06 -7.38
N ALA A 107 16.88 -16.95 -7.02
CA ALA A 107 18.21 -16.60 -7.50
C ALA A 107 19.28 -17.59 -6.99
N ASP A 108 19.22 -17.97 -5.72
CA ASP A 108 20.14 -18.91 -5.09
C ASP A 108 19.99 -20.31 -5.68
N ALA A 109 18.75 -20.77 -5.93
CA ALA A 109 18.48 -22.04 -6.59
C ALA A 109 19.02 -22.06 -8.04
N ALA A 110 18.83 -20.98 -8.80
CA ALA A 110 19.37 -20.86 -10.15
C ALA A 110 20.89 -20.98 -10.16
N LEU A 111 21.57 -20.27 -9.24
CA LEU A 111 23.03 -20.36 -9.09
C LEU A 111 23.46 -21.75 -8.65
N SER A 112 22.79 -22.35 -7.66
CA SER A 112 23.12 -23.71 -7.17
C SER A 112 23.01 -24.75 -8.26
N MET A 113 21.95 -24.69 -9.09
CA MET A 113 21.75 -25.61 -10.21
C MET A 113 22.81 -25.45 -11.31
N GLN A 114 23.24 -24.21 -11.57
CA GLN A 114 24.34 -23.93 -12.48
C GLN A 114 25.66 -24.54 -11.97
N LEU A 115 25.96 -24.40 -10.69
CA LEU A 115 27.15 -24.92 -10.08
C LEU A 115 27.13 -26.44 -9.89
N ALA A 116 25.95 -27.06 -9.73
CA ALA A 116 25.79 -28.50 -9.57
C ALA A 116 26.45 -29.29 -10.70
N THR A 117 26.34 -28.80 -11.94
CA THR A 117 26.95 -29.43 -13.12
C THR A 117 28.50 -29.47 -13.02
N ALA A 118 29.12 -28.46 -12.38
CA ALA A 118 30.57 -28.39 -12.23
C ALA A 118 31.05 -28.98 -10.90
N SER A 119 30.18 -29.33 -9.97
CA SER A 119 30.52 -29.67 -8.59
C SER A 119 30.89 -31.16 -8.35
N ALA A 120 30.82 -31.99 -9.39
CA ALA A 120 31.08 -33.46 -9.28
C ALA A 120 30.25 -34.15 -8.14
N GLY A 121 29.02 -33.67 -7.90
CA GLY A 121 28.11 -34.24 -6.91
C GLY A 121 28.19 -33.63 -5.51
N VAL A 122 28.99 -32.60 -5.30
CA VAL A 122 29.07 -31.87 -4.02
C VAL A 122 27.81 -31.03 -3.78
N ILE A 123 27.26 -30.43 -4.86
CA ILE A 123 26.00 -29.70 -4.80
C ILE A 123 24.88 -30.59 -5.32
N PRO A 124 23.76 -30.71 -4.61
CA PRO A 124 22.61 -31.50 -5.05
C PRO A 124 22.08 -31.04 -6.43
N THR A 125 21.71 -31.99 -7.27
CA THR A 125 21.13 -31.73 -8.59
C THR A 125 19.62 -31.47 -8.54
N THR A 126 19.01 -31.61 -7.37
CA THR A 126 17.58 -31.35 -7.12
C THR A 126 17.41 -30.42 -5.92
N THR A 127 16.38 -29.59 -5.98
CA THR A 127 16.00 -28.68 -4.90
C THR A 127 14.52 -28.88 -4.58
N PRO A 128 14.15 -29.09 -3.28
CA PRO A 128 12.74 -29.09 -2.89
C PRO A 128 12.18 -27.69 -3.03
N TRP A 129 10.93 -27.58 -3.53
CA TRP A 129 10.27 -26.30 -3.71
C TRP A 129 8.80 -26.39 -3.34
N ASN A 130 8.32 -25.38 -2.61
CA ASN A 130 6.92 -25.28 -2.23
C ASN A 130 6.11 -24.59 -3.33
N ALA A 131 5.01 -25.22 -3.70
CA ALA A 131 3.99 -24.66 -4.59
C ALA A 131 2.61 -24.97 -4.00
N TYR A 132 1.55 -24.38 -4.54
CA TYR A 132 0.23 -24.53 -3.94
C TYR A 132 -0.82 -24.79 -5.02
N ARG A 133 -1.69 -25.80 -4.76
CA ARG A 133 -2.94 -26.03 -5.49
C ARG A 133 -4.05 -25.17 -4.89
N ASN A 134 -5.05 -24.84 -5.67
CA ASN A 134 -6.26 -24.15 -5.20
C ASN A 134 -5.97 -22.85 -4.45
N HIS A 135 -4.88 -22.16 -4.80
CA HIS A 135 -4.56 -20.87 -4.23
C HIS A 135 -5.64 -19.83 -4.58
N THR A 136 -6.00 -18.99 -3.61
CA THR A 136 -6.92 -17.86 -3.78
C THR A 136 -6.38 -16.65 -3.00
N ALA A 137 -7.00 -15.48 -3.19
CA ALA A 137 -6.63 -14.28 -2.43
C ALA A 137 -6.75 -14.47 -0.89
N ASP A 138 -7.67 -15.35 -0.46
CA ASP A 138 -7.97 -15.58 0.96
C ASP A 138 -7.31 -16.85 1.52
N SER A 139 -6.70 -17.69 0.67
CA SER A 139 -6.12 -18.98 1.08
C SER A 139 -4.88 -19.33 0.26
N LYS A 140 -3.82 -19.75 0.95
CA LYS A 140 -2.63 -20.30 0.27
C LYS A 140 -2.93 -21.58 -0.52
N GLY A 141 -4.03 -22.27 -0.22
CA GLY A 141 -4.36 -23.55 -0.84
C GLY A 141 -3.58 -24.73 -0.27
N ASP A 142 -3.53 -25.82 -1.04
CA ASP A 142 -2.92 -27.08 -0.65
C ASP A 142 -1.44 -27.10 -1.01
N LEU A 143 -0.58 -27.32 -0.02
CA LEU A 143 0.87 -27.38 -0.22
C LEU A 143 1.26 -28.58 -1.09
N VAL A 144 2.07 -28.32 -2.10
CA VAL A 144 2.73 -29.29 -2.95
C VAL A 144 4.24 -29.11 -2.84
N ILE A 145 4.97 -30.15 -2.52
CA ILE A 145 6.44 -30.12 -2.48
C ILE A 145 6.98 -30.73 -3.77
N LEU A 146 7.52 -29.87 -4.63
CA LEU A 146 8.16 -30.27 -5.86
C LEU A 146 9.62 -30.66 -5.60
N GLN A 147 10.16 -31.57 -6.42
CA GLN A 147 11.60 -31.88 -6.48
C GLN A 147 12.11 -31.39 -7.83
N LEU A 148 12.65 -30.18 -7.83
CA LEU A 148 13.02 -29.48 -9.07
C LEU A 148 14.46 -29.82 -9.45
N THR A 149 14.65 -30.30 -10.68
CA THR A 149 15.94 -30.36 -11.38
C THR A 149 16.18 -29.04 -12.13
N ALA A 150 17.37 -28.81 -12.67
CA ALA A 150 17.65 -27.64 -13.50
C ALA A 150 16.69 -27.53 -14.68
N GLU A 151 16.29 -28.64 -15.29
CA GLU A 151 15.38 -28.70 -16.43
C GLU A 151 13.95 -28.28 -16.04
N THR A 152 13.43 -28.78 -14.90
CA THR A 152 12.06 -28.47 -14.42
C THR A 152 11.98 -27.15 -13.69
N PHE A 153 13.08 -26.63 -13.14
CA PHE A 153 13.16 -25.34 -12.51
C PHE A 153 13.18 -24.17 -13.51
N LEU A 154 13.89 -24.32 -14.62
CA LEU A 154 14.10 -23.24 -15.60
C LEU A 154 12.80 -22.59 -16.10
N PRO A 155 11.75 -23.34 -16.50
CA PRO A 155 10.47 -22.75 -16.89
C PRO A 155 9.80 -21.95 -15.79
N ILE A 156 9.87 -22.44 -14.53
CA ILE A 156 9.29 -21.76 -13.36
C ILE A 156 10.06 -20.46 -13.05
N TYR A 157 11.38 -20.51 -13.10
CA TYR A 157 12.22 -19.32 -12.94
C TYR A 157 11.99 -18.28 -14.04
N ALA A 158 11.85 -18.71 -15.27
CA ALA A 158 11.50 -17.82 -16.38
C ALA A 158 10.11 -17.18 -16.18
N ALA A 159 9.12 -17.93 -15.69
CA ALA A 159 7.80 -17.40 -15.34
C ALA A 159 7.89 -16.35 -14.20
N ALA A 160 8.70 -16.62 -13.17
CA ALA A 160 8.95 -15.68 -12.08
C ALA A 160 9.54 -14.36 -12.56
N LEU A 161 10.58 -14.41 -13.40
CA LEU A 161 11.21 -13.22 -13.98
C LEU A 161 10.25 -12.44 -14.87
N ASN A 162 9.46 -13.14 -15.69
CA ASN A 162 8.47 -12.52 -16.56
C ASN A 162 7.34 -11.87 -15.76
N HIS A 163 6.85 -12.52 -14.69
CA HIS A 163 5.87 -11.96 -13.78
C HIS A 163 6.36 -10.61 -13.21
N LYS A 164 7.57 -10.59 -12.65
CA LYS A 164 8.16 -9.37 -12.09
C LYS A 164 8.31 -8.28 -13.16
N ALA A 165 8.85 -8.62 -14.32
CA ALA A 165 9.05 -7.66 -15.41
C ALA A 165 7.72 -7.07 -15.91
N THR A 166 6.68 -7.90 -16.04
CA THR A 166 5.35 -7.46 -16.46
C THR A 166 4.75 -6.49 -15.44
N LYS A 167 4.79 -6.81 -14.15
CA LYS A 167 4.25 -5.92 -13.11
C LYS A 167 5.01 -4.59 -13.01
N MET A 168 6.32 -4.62 -13.15
CA MET A 168 7.14 -3.39 -13.22
C MET A 168 6.79 -2.54 -14.46
N ALA A 169 6.56 -3.16 -15.62
CA ALA A 169 6.17 -2.45 -16.82
C ALA A 169 4.77 -1.81 -16.69
N GLU A 170 3.80 -2.54 -16.14
CA GLU A 170 2.44 -2.04 -15.84
C GLU A 170 2.51 -0.83 -14.89
N GLY A 171 3.26 -0.93 -13.78
CA GLY A 171 3.47 0.17 -12.85
C GLY A 171 4.18 1.36 -13.51
N GLY A 172 5.19 1.10 -14.33
CA GLY A 172 5.91 2.13 -15.09
C GLY A 172 5.01 2.91 -16.06
N GLN A 173 4.11 2.22 -16.76
CA GLN A 173 3.14 2.86 -17.65
C GLN A 173 2.17 3.77 -16.89
N ARG A 174 1.65 3.30 -15.74
CA ARG A 174 0.78 4.11 -14.88
C ARG A 174 1.52 5.34 -14.34
N LYS A 175 2.76 5.21 -13.89
CA LYS A 175 3.57 6.35 -13.43
C LYS A 175 3.84 7.36 -14.56
N ALA A 176 4.07 6.91 -15.78
CA ALA A 176 4.21 7.79 -16.93
C ALA A 176 2.92 8.56 -17.22
N ALA A 177 1.75 7.93 -17.10
CA ALA A 177 0.46 8.59 -17.23
C ALA A 177 0.27 9.68 -16.15
N VAL A 178 0.59 9.40 -14.88
CA VAL A 178 0.55 10.39 -13.78
C VAL A 178 1.47 11.58 -14.09
N ALA A 179 2.66 11.34 -14.62
CA ALA A 179 3.59 12.43 -14.95
C ALA A 179 3.03 13.40 -15.98
N THR A 180 2.25 12.91 -16.96
CA THR A 180 1.68 13.72 -18.05
C THR A 180 0.32 14.33 -17.72
N ALA A 181 -0.39 13.86 -16.70
CA ALA A 181 -1.68 14.39 -16.28
C ALA A 181 -1.59 15.89 -15.92
N GLN A 182 -2.59 16.67 -16.30
CA GLN A 182 -2.63 18.11 -16.11
C GLN A 182 -3.66 18.53 -15.05
N THR A 183 -4.57 17.64 -14.66
CA THR A 183 -5.60 17.90 -13.64
C THR A 183 -5.63 16.77 -12.59
N VAL A 184 -6.25 17.07 -11.46
CA VAL A 184 -6.46 16.10 -10.39
C VAL A 184 -7.35 14.95 -10.86
N GLU A 185 -8.40 15.25 -11.62
CA GLU A 185 -9.34 14.27 -12.18
C GLU A 185 -8.62 13.29 -13.12
N GLU A 186 -7.68 13.78 -13.93
CA GLU A 186 -6.86 12.91 -14.77
C GLU A 186 -5.96 11.98 -13.96
N VAL A 187 -5.40 12.47 -12.84
CA VAL A 187 -4.59 11.63 -11.94
C VAL A 187 -5.45 10.58 -11.25
N ASP A 188 -6.64 10.93 -10.79
CA ASP A 188 -7.56 10.02 -10.10
C ASP A 188 -8.07 8.90 -11.01
N ALA A 189 -8.18 9.17 -12.31
CA ALA A 189 -8.63 8.21 -13.32
C ALA A 189 -7.59 7.12 -13.67
N ILE A 190 -6.32 7.26 -13.26
CA ILE A 190 -5.23 6.28 -13.45
C ILE A 190 -5.28 5.20 -12.38
#